data_99c48e70db79f39ebc1242b06ad94248
#
_entry.id   99c48e70db79f39ebc1242b06ad94248
#
_cell.length_a   1.000
_cell.length_b   1.000
_cell.length_c   1.000
_cell.angle_alpha   90.00
_cell.angle_beta   90.00
_cell.angle_gamma   90.00
#
_symmetry.space_group_name_H-M   'P 1'
#
loop_
_entity.id
_entity.type
_entity.pdbx_description
1 polymer ?
#
loop_
_entity_poly.entity_id
_entity_poly.type
_entity_poly.pdbx_seq_one_letter_code
_entity_poly.pdbx_strand_id
1 'polypeptide(L)'
;VNYKIAKEFTSTVKEKAIGQKVLTSLQPGQLMVKIVKDELTRLMGSDAVGLNLESKPSVILMSGLQGSGKTTFTGKLALYLKKKHKKNPLLVACDVYRPAAIDQLGVVAEQVGASWYFDKGEKNPIKIAKAGLKKAAEDRHDVVIIDTAGRLAIDDILMNEIKDIHSAIRPSETLFVVDSMTGQDAVNTAKAFNSVLNFDGVILTKLDGDTRGGAALSIKSVVDKPIKFIGTGEKMEAIDIFYPDRMADRILGMGDVVSLVERAQEQFDEEKAKIISKKIAKNQFGFDDFLSQIQQVKKMGNMKDLMGMIPGVGKITKDIDIDDNAFKGIEVIIGSMTQKERSKPQLMNHSRKMRIAKGSGKPIEEVNQLIKQFEQMSKMMKMMQAGKGKHIMQMMQKFR
;
A
#
# COMPACT_ATOMS: atom_id res chain seq x y z
N VAL A 1 -12.82 -17.10 4.50
CA VAL A 1 -12.70 -17.33 5.96
C VAL A 1 -13.07 -18.77 6.28
N ASN A 2 -12.30 -19.42 7.16
CA ASN A 2 -12.60 -20.78 7.61
C ASN A 2 -13.96 -20.84 8.33
N TYR A 3 -14.76 -21.87 8.04
CA TYR A 3 -16.10 -22.02 8.64
C TYR A 3 -16.10 -22.04 10.17
N LYS A 4 -15.12 -22.72 10.78
CA LYS A 4 -14.98 -22.79 12.24
C LYS A 4 -14.80 -21.41 12.87
N ILE A 5 -13.95 -20.58 12.26
CA ILE A 5 -13.69 -19.20 12.70
C ILE A 5 -14.94 -18.33 12.54
N ALA A 6 -15.65 -18.46 11.41
CA ALA A 6 -16.90 -17.73 11.19
C ALA A 6 -17.99 -18.10 12.19
N LYS A 7 -18.10 -19.38 12.55
CA LYS A 7 -19.05 -19.88 13.54
C LYS A 7 -18.72 -19.36 14.94
N GLU A 8 -17.46 -19.42 15.35
CA GLU A 8 -17.01 -18.91 16.63
C GLU A 8 -17.23 -17.39 16.74
N PHE A 9 -16.86 -16.64 15.70
CA PHE A 9 -17.13 -15.21 15.59
C PHE A 9 -18.60 -14.86 15.78
N THR A 10 -19.48 -15.52 15.04
CA THR A 10 -20.93 -15.25 15.13
C THR A 10 -21.50 -15.60 16.50
N SER A 11 -21.02 -16.68 17.14
CA SER A 11 -21.41 -17.03 18.52
C SER A 11 -21.00 -15.96 19.52
N THR A 12 -19.73 -15.51 19.46
CA THR A 12 -19.21 -14.47 20.35
C THR A 12 -19.93 -13.14 20.18
N VAL A 13 -20.19 -12.74 18.92
CA VAL A 13 -20.95 -11.51 18.62
C VAL A 13 -22.39 -11.61 19.20
N LYS A 14 -23.04 -12.76 19.04
CA LYS A 14 -24.39 -13.01 19.59
C LYS A 14 -24.40 -12.88 21.13
N GLU A 15 -23.47 -13.52 21.81
CA GLU A 15 -23.35 -13.47 23.27
C GLU A 15 -23.14 -12.04 23.77
N LYS A 16 -22.22 -11.28 23.13
CA LYS A 16 -21.96 -9.87 23.45
C LYS A 16 -23.18 -8.99 23.20
N ALA A 17 -23.89 -9.21 22.10
CA ALA A 17 -25.12 -8.48 21.78
C ALA A 17 -26.23 -8.70 22.81
N ILE A 18 -26.40 -9.92 23.27
CA ILE A 18 -27.35 -10.26 24.33
C ILE A 18 -26.91 -9.63 25.66
N GLY A 19 -25.63 -9.77 26.03
CA GLY A 19 -25.09 -9.23 27.28
C GLY A 19 -25.18 -7.71 27.38
N GLN A 20 -25.04 -7.01 26.26
CA GLN A 20 -25.16 -5.54 26.20
C GLN A 20 -26.60 -5.06 25.94
N LYS A 21 -27.58 -5.95 25.92
CA LYS A 21 -29.01 -5.64 25.69
C LYS A 21 -29.24 -4.75 24.46
N VAL A 22 -28.59 -5.10 23.34
CA VAL A 22 -28.61 -4.29 22.10
C VAL A 22 -30.01 -3.92 21.66
N LEU A 23 -30.98 -4.87 21.75
CA LEU A 23 -32.37 -4.64 21.33
C LEU A 23 -33.09 -3.57 22.14
N THR A 24 -32.66 -3.30 23.37
CA THR A 24 -33.24 -2.29 24.25
C THR A 24 -32.47 -0.98 24.30
N SER A 25 -31.39 -0.85 23.52
CA SER A 25 -30.59 0.38 23.44
C SER A 25 -31.30 1.43 22.58
N LEU A 26 -30.92 2.73 22.80
CA LEU A 26 -31.44 3.85 22.00
C LEU A 26 -31.00 3.77 20.52
N GLN A 27 -29.87 3.10 20.24
CA GLN A 27 -29.31 2.96 18.89
C GLN A 27 -28.82 1.54 18.63
N PRO A 28 -29.73 0.56 18.50
CA PRO A 28 -29.38 -0.86 18.39
C PRO A 28 -28.43 -1.18 17.23
N GLY A 29 -28.65 -0.56 16.07
CA GLY A 29 -27.83 -0.78 14.87
C GLY A 29 -26.40 -0.30 15.06
N GLN A 30 -26.18 0.85 15.66
CA GLN A 30 -24.82 1.39 15.90
C GLN A 30 -24.08 0.56 16.95
N LEU A 31 -24.77 0.14 18.00
CA LEU A 31 -24.17 -0.73 19.02
C LEU A 31 -23.79 -2.09 18.45
N MET A 32 -24.61 -2.66 17.57
CA MET A 32 -24.31 -3.91 16.88
C MET A 32 -23.07 -3.78 15.97
N VAL A 33 -22.98 -2.71 15.18
CA VAL A 33 -21.79 -2.41 14.34
C VAL A 33 -20.54 -2.30 15.19
N LYS A 34 -20.62 -1.63 16.34
CA LYS A 34 -19.49 -1.51 17.27
C LYS A 34 -19.05 -2.88 17.79
N ILE A 35 -19.99 -3.72 18.26
CA ILE A 35 -19.67 -5.07 18.75
C ILE A 35 -18.97 -5.91 17.67
N VAL A 36 -19.47 -5.85 16.43
CA VAL A 36 -18.87 -6.57 15.30
C VAL A 36 -17.47 -6.03 15.00
N LYS A 37 -17.28 -4.72 14.99
CA LYS A 37 -15.96 -4.09 14.78
C LYS A 37 -14.97 -4.50 15.86
N ASP A 38 -15.34 -4.38 17.12
CA ASP A 38 -14.48 -4.71 18.26
C ASP A 38 -14.06 -6.18 18.21
N GLU A 39 -14.98 -7.09 17.84
CA GLU A 39 -14.69 -8.51 17.71
C GLU A 39 -13.78 -8.83 16.50
N LEU A 40 -14.01 -8.19 15.35
CA LEU A 40 -13.11 -8.30 14.19
C LEU A 40 -11.69 -7.83 14.55
N THR A 41 -11.57 -6.68 15.22
CA THR A 41 -10.29 -6.13 15.67
C THR A 41 -9.56 -7.11 16.60
N ARG A 42 -10.28 -7.68 17.58
CA ARG A 42 -9.76 -8.69 18.51
C ARG A 42 -9.23 -9.93 17.78
N LEU A 43 -9.99 -10.46 16.83
CA LEU A 43 -9.60 -11.64 16.05
C LEU A 43 -8.33 -11.39 15.18
N MET A 44 -8.11 -10.15 14.77
CA MET A 44 -6.94 -9.77 13.97
C MET A 44 -5.71 -9.39 14.80
N GLY A 45 -5.82 -9.35 16.16
CA GLY A 45 -4.69 -9.16 17.05
C GLY A 45 -4.71 -7.89 17.89
N SER A 46 -5.80 -7.11 17.86
CA SER A 46 -6.05 -5.87 18.63
C SER A 46 -5.14 -4.72 18.27
N ASP A 47 -3.82 -4.89 18.34
CA ASP A 47 -2.83 -3.83 18.15
C ASP A 47 -1.88 -4.10 16.97
N ALA A 48 -1.31 -3.04 16.43
CA ALA A 48 -0.24 -3.14 15.45
C ALA A 48 1.07 -3.56 16.12
N VAL A 49 1.81 -4.48 15.47
CA VAL A 49 3.09 -4.99 15.97
C VAL A 49 4.21 -4.58 15.02
N GLY A 50 5.22 -3.87 15.55
CA GLY A 50 6.39 -3.43 14.78
C GLY A 50 7.43 -4.54 14.57
N LEU A 51 8.53 -4.16 13.90
CA LEU A 51 9.71 -5.01 13.71
C LEU A 51 10.63 -4.95 14.93
N ASN A 52 11.31 -6.05 15.21
CA ASN A 52 12.44 -6.06 16.15
C ASN A 52 13.72 -5.58 15.43
N LEU A 53 14.10 -4.34 15.69
CA LEU A 53 15.26 -3.67 15.08
C LEU A 53 16.33 -3.29 16.14
N GLU A 54 16.41 -4.01 17.25
CA GLU A 54 17.31 -3.71 18.37
C GLU A 54 18.77 -4.13 18.10
N SER A 55 18.96 -5.22 17.35
CA SER A 55 20.31 -5.71 17.00
C SER A 55 20.97 -4.88 15.89
N LYS A 56 22.31 -4.91 15.83
CA LYS A 56 23.11 -4.21 14.81
C LYS A 56 24.14 -5.16 14.18
N PRO A 57 23.98 -5.55 12.93
CA PRO A 57 22.79 -5.34 12.10
C PRO A 57 21.59 -6.15 12.62
N SER A 58 20.37 -5.62 12.42
CA SER A 58 19.16 -6.41 12.57
C SER A 58 18.99 -7.30 11.35
N VAL A 59 18.73 -8.58 11.56
CA VAL A 59 18.64 -9.57 10.48
C VAL A 59 17.19 -9.98 10.28
N ILE A 60 16.65 -9.73 9.10
CA ILE A 60 15.28 -10.06 8.72
C ILE A 60 15.31 -11.18 7.69
N LEU A 61 14.68 -12.31 7.99
CA LEU A 61 14.55 -13.45 7.08
C LEU A 61 13.17 -13.43 6.43
N MET A 62 13.12 -13.35 5.09
CA MET A 62 11.90 -13.41 4.31
C MET A 62 11.62 -14.87 3.89
N SER A 63 10.47 -15.43 4.28
CA SER A 63 10.07 -16.79 3.96
C SER A 63 8.70 -16.87 3.30
N GLY A 64 8.39 -17.95 2.57
CA GLY A 64 7.09 -18.13 1.90
C GLY A 64 7.21 -18.83 0.55
N LEU A 65 6.08 -19.14 -0.07
CA LEU A 65 6.03 -19.84 -1.36
C LEU A 65 6.45 -18.96 -2.54
N GLN A 66 6.71 -19.59 -3.69
CA GLN A 66 6.94 -18.88 -4.95
C GLN A 66 5.69 -18.08 -5.33
N GLY A 67 5.91 -16.87 -5.86
CA GLY A 67 4.79 -15.98 -6.25
C GLY A 67 4.09 -15.27 -5.10
N SER A 68 4.46 -15.52 -3.82
CA SER A 68 3.91 -14.81 -2.68
C SER A 68 4.34 -13.34 -2.58
N GLY A 69 5.31 -12.91 -3.39
CA GLY A 69 5.77 -11.52 -3.43
C GLY A 69 6.97 -11.21 -2.53
N LYS A 70 7.72 -12.22 -2.04
CA LYS A 70 8.90 -12.02 -1.16
C LYS A 70 9.89 -10.98 -1.68
N THR A 71 10.44 -11.21 -2.89
CA THR A 71 11.45 -10.33 -3.49
C THR A 71 10.96 -8.89 -3.65
N THR A 72 9.74 -8.71 -4.16
CA THR A 72 9.13 -7.38 -4.27
C THR A 72 8.93 -6.74 -2.90
N PHE A 73 8.47 -7.53 -1.92
CA PHE A 73 8.25 -7.01 -0.58
C PHE A 73 9.54 -6.71 0.16
N THR A 74 10.62 -7.45 -0.12
CA THR A 74 11.99 -7.16 0.36
C THR A 74 12.39 -5.73 -0.02
N GLY A 75 12.15 -5.32 -1.27
CA GLY A 75 12.41 -3.94 -1.70
C GLY A 75 11.50 -2.91 -1.04
N LYS A 76 10.20 -3.20 -0.92
CA LYS A 76 9.25 -2.33 -0.21
C LYS A 76 9.66 -2.12 1.25
N LEU A 77 10.04 -3.20 1.94
CA LEU A 77 10.49 -3.16 3.32
C LEU A 77 11.79 -2.36 3.46
N ALA A 78 12.75 -2.53 2.53
CA ALA A 78 13.96 -1.72 2.50
C ALA A 78 13.65 -0.23 2.35
N LEU A 79 12.75 0.15 1.43
CA LEU A 79 12.33 1.53 1.25
C LEU A 79 11.63 2.09 2.50
N TYR A 80 10.77 1.30 3.13
CA TYR A 80 10.09 1.65 4.38
C TYR A 80 11.11 1.92 5.50
N LEU A 81 12.08 1.02 5.69
CA LEU A 81 13.13 1.16 6.70
C LEU A 81 14.01 2.40 6.46
N LYS A 82 14.35 2.69 5.21
CA LYS A 82 15.08 3.91 4.84
C LYS A 82 14.28 5.17 5.14
N LYS A 83 13.02 5.23 4.70
CA LYS A 83 12.19 6.44 4.83
C LYS A 83 11.71 6.70 6.25
N LYS A 84 11.22 5.66 6.94
CA LYS A 84 10.59 5.79 8.27
C LYS A 84 11.56 5.62 9.43
N HIS A 85 12.52 4.70 9.32
CA HIS A 85 13.44 4.37 10.40
C HIS A 85 14.85 4.91 10.19
N LYS A 86 15.12 5.58 9.04
CA LYS A 86 16.44 6.11 8.68
C LYS A 86 17.54 5.06 8.73
N LYS A 87 17.20 3.80 8.43
CA LYS A 87 18.13 2.67 8.40
C LYS A 87 18.80 2.54 7.05
N ASN A 88 19.98 1.91 7.04
CA ASN A 88 20.73 1.57 5.83
C ASN A 88 20.66 0.04 5.59
N PRO A 89 19.67 -0.48 4.84
CA PRO A 89 19.49 -1.90 4.61
C PRO A 89 20.43 -2.45 3.53
N LEU A 90 20.90 -3.70 3.75
CA LEU A 90 21.51 -4.55 2.73
C LEU A 90 20.53 -5.68 2.35
N LEU A 91 20.28 -5.86 1.06
CA LEU A 91 19.47 -6.97 0.56
C LEU A 91 20.37 -8.11 0.13
N VAL A 92 20.06 -9.34 0.56
CA VAL A 92 20.90 -10.53 0.27
C VAL A 92 20.07 -11.53 -0.52
N ALA A 93 20.55 -11.88 -1.74
CA ALA A 93 19.90 -12.84 -2.65
C ALA A 93 20.28 -14.27 -2.31
N CYS A 94 19.40 -15.00 -1.65
CA CYS A 94 19.58 -16.42 -1.33
C CYS A 94 18.71 -17.36 -2.19
N ASP A 95 18.02 -16.89 -3.23
CA ASP A 95 17.34 -17.74 -4.21
C ASP A 95 18.33 -18.20 -5.28
N VAL A 96 19.13 -19.20 -4.95
CA VAL A 96 20.19 -19.73 -5.83
C VAL A 96 19.67 -20.60 -6.97
N TYR A 97 18.41 -21.03 -6.91
CA TYR A 97 17.82 -21.93 -7.91
C TYR A 97 17.31 -21.19 -9.14
N ARG A 98 17.09 -19.90 -9.04
CA ARG A 98 16.53 -19.07 -10.10
C ARG A 98 17.42 -17.86 -10.37
N PRO A 99 18.32 -17.93 -11.37
CA PRO A 99 19.19 -16.79 -11.72
C PRO A 99 18.40 -15.48 -11.93
N ALA A 100 17.24 -15.56 -12.57
CA ALA A 100 16.36 -14.42 -12.76
C ALA A 100 15.85 -13.78 -11.43
N ALA A 101 15.76 -14.54 -10.33
CA ALA A 101 15.37 -14.00 -9.04
C ALA A 101 16.48 -13.15 -8.41
N ILE A 102 17.74 -13.52 -8.63
CA ILE A 102 18.91 -12.73 -8.20
C ILE A 102 18.91 -11.39 -8.94
N ASP A 103 18.78 -11.43 -10.28
CA ASP A 103 18.71 -10.21 -11.10
C ASP A 103 17.51 -9.34 -10.70
N GLN A 104 16.36 -9.95 -10.41
CA GLN A 104 15.16 -9.26 -9.94
C GLN A 104 15.40 -8.53 -8.63
N LEU A 105 16.09 -9.16 -7.66
CA LEU A 105 16.42 -8.49 -6.40
C LEU A 105 17.36 -7.31 -6.63
N GLY A 106 18.33 -7.42 -7.56
CA GLY A 106 19.22 -6.33 -7.97
C GLY A 106 18.43 -5.14 -8.52
N VAL A 107 17.53 -5.37 -9.47
CA VAL A 107 16.65 -4.32 -10.03
C VAL A 107 15.81 -3.66 -8.94
N VAL A 108 15.23 -4.45 -8.05
CA VAL A 108 14.44 -3.94 -6.92
C VAL A 108 15.31 -3.11 -5.97
N ALA A 109 16.52 -3.55 -5.66
CA ALA A 109 17.47 -2.83 -4.81
C ALA A 109 17.84 -1.47 -5.41
N GLU A 110 18.17 -1.44 -6.70
CA GLU A 110 18.47 -0.21 -7.43
C GLU A 110 17.28 0.77 -7.43
N GLN A 111 16.07 0.25 -7.68
CA GLN A 111 14.84 1.06 -7.68
C GLN A 111 14.58 1.78 -6.35
N VAL A 112 14.92 1.14 -5.21
CA VAL A 112 14.76 1.72 -3.88
C VAL A 112 16.03 2.38 -3.35
N GLY A 113 17.12 2.35 -4.13
CA GLY A 113 18.43 2.88 -3.76
C GLY A 113 19.02 2.18 -2.53
N ALA A 114 18.85 0.86 -2.40
CA ALA A 114 19.42 0.04 -1.36
C ALA A 114 20.64 -0.73 -1.88
N SER A 115 21.61 -1.01 -1.01
CA SER A 115 22.70 -1.92 -1.32
C SER A 115 22.20 -3.37 -1.40
N TRP A 116 22.82 -4.17 -2.23
CA TRP A 116 22.48 -5.60 -2.31
C TRP A 116 23.75 -6.46 -2.47
N TYR A 117 23.64 -7.72 -2.09
CA TYR A 117 24.71 -8.71 -2.12
C TYR A 117 24.24 -10.01 -2.73
N PHE A 118 25.05 -10.57 -3.60
CA PHE A 118 24.91 -11.92 -4.16
C PHE A 118 26.29 -12.49 -4.47
N ASP A 119 26.38 -13.82 -4.58
CA ASP A 119 27.59 -14.51 -5.01
C ASP A 119 27.25 -15.44 -6.19
N LYS A 120 27.78 -15.12 -7.37
CA LYS A 120 27.53 -15.90 -8.60
C LYS A 120 28.14 -17.30 -8.57
N GLY A 121 29.21 -17.50 -7.79
CA GLY A 121 29.96 -18.75 -7.72
C GLY A 121 29.44 -19.71 -6.66
N GLU A 122 28.73 -19.21 -5.66
CA GLU A 122 28.24 -20.03 -4.54
C GLU A 122 26.80 -20.48 -4.77
N LYS A 123 26.54 -21.77 -4.58
CA LYS A 123 25.23 -22.40 -4.69
C LYS A 123 24.60 -22.75 -3.35
N ASN A 124 25.33 -22.51 -2.26
CA ASN A 124 24.84 -22.78 -0.93
C ASN A 124 24.24 -21.49 -0.31
N PRO A 125 22.91 -21.42 -0.14
CA PRO A 125 22.25 -20.21 0.36
C PRO A 125 22.70 -19.82 1.78
N ILE A 126 23.11 -20.80 2.60
CA ILE A 126 23.62 -20.56 3.97
C ILE A 126 24.95 -19.79 3.91
N LYS A 127 25.86 -20.18 3.00
CA LYS A 127 27.13 -19.48 2.83
C LYS A 127 26.93 -18.06 2.33
N ILE A 128 26.00 -17.87 1.35
CA ILE A 128 25.64 -16.53 0.84
C ILE A 128 25.08 -15.67 1.94
N ALA A 129 24.15 -16.20 2.74
CA ALA A 129 23.57 -15.47 3.89
C ALA A 129 24.65 -15.03 4.88
N LYS A 130 25.57 -15.92 5.28
CA LYS A 130 26.68 -15.60 6.18
C LYS A 130 27.65 -14.56 5.58
N ALA A 131 27.98 -14.68 4.29
CA ALA A 131 28.82 -13.72 3.59
C ALA A 131 28.13 -12.35 3.51
N GLY A 132 26.82 -12.32 3.26
CA GLY A 132 26.02 -11.10 3.30
C GLY A 132 26.03 -10.41 4.68
N LEU A 133 25.93 -11.19 5.77
CA LEU A 133 26.06 -10.64 7.14
C LEU A 133 27.44 -10.05 7.40
N LYS A 134 28.51 -10.73 6.97
CA LYS A 134 29.86 -10.23 7.07
C LYS A 134 30.02 -8.91 6.30
N LYS A 135 29.56 -8.87 5.05
CA LYS A 135 29.55 -7.68 4.22
C LYS A 135 28.78 -6.52 4.86
N ALA A 136 27.63 -6.81 5.45
CA ALA A 136 26.83 -5.80 6.16
C ALA A 136 27.60 -5.18 7.34
N ALA A 137 28.35 -5.98 8.09
CA ALA A 137 29.18 -5.49 9.19
C ALA A 137 30.36 -4.63 8.67
N GLU A 138 31.04 -5.05 7.60
CA GLU A 138 32.12 -4.33 6.97
C GLU A 138 31.68 -2.98 6.43
N ASP A 139 30.55 -2.93 5.73
CA ASP A 139 29.99 -1.73 5.10
C ASP A 139 29.09 -0.90 6.04
N ARG A 140 28.97 -1.29 7.31
CA ARG A 140 28.16 -0.62 8.35
C ARG A 140 26.69 -0.48 7.99
N HIS A 141 26.10 -1.55 7.47
CA HIS A 141 24.65 -1.61 7.30
C HIS A 141 23.92 -1.85 8.62
N ASP A 142 22.80 -1.17 8.84
CA ASP A 142 22.01 -1.30 10.07
C ASP A 142 21.09 -2.52 10.07
N VAL A 143 20.65 -2.93 8.88
CA VAL A 143 19.68 -4.00 8.66
C VAL A 143 20.12 -4.87 7.50
N VAL A 144 19.93 -6.17 7.62
CA VAL A 144 20.11 -7.15 6.53
C VAL A 144 18.78 -7.82 6.27
N ILE A 145 18.31 -7.78 5.02
CA ILE A 145 17.08 -8.47 4.61
C ILE A 145 17.47 -9.61 3.69
N ILE A 146 17.20 -10.84 4.10
CA ILE A 146 17.56 -12.05 3.37
C ILE A 146 16.35 -12.55 2.61
N ASP A 147 16.43 -12.44 1.26
CA ASP A 147 15.41 -12.93 0.35
C ASP A 147 15.70 -14.39 0.00
N THR A 148 14.84 -15.32 0.45
CA THR A 148 15.03 -16.76 0.26
C THR A 148 14.30 -17.30 -0.96
N ALA A 149 14.72 -18.47 -1.42
CA ALA A 149 13.99 -19.21 -2.45
C ALA A 149 12.53 -19.47 -2.04
N GLY A 150 11.67 -19.52 -3.03
CA GLY A 150 10.32 -20.03 -2.88
C GLY A 150 10.08 -21.16 -3.87
N ARG A 151 9.41 -22.21 -3.44
CA ARG A 151 8.93 -23.29 -4.31
C ARG A 151 7.44 -23.17 -4.52
N LEU A 152 6.92 -23.88 -5.52
CA LEU A 152 5.50 -23.86 -5.87
C LEU A 152 4.63 -24.56 -4.82
N ALA A 153 5.21 -25.52 -4.09
CA ALA A 153 4.54 -26.28 -3.04
C ALA A 153 5.46 -26.43 -1.82
N ILE A 154 4.84 -26.76 -0.70
CA ILE A 154 5.53 -27.11 0.54
C ILE A 154 6.13 -28.51 0.34
N ASP A 155 7.44 -28.61 0.42
CA ASP A 155 8.17 -29.87 0.40
C ASP A 155 9.27 -29.88 1.47
N ASP A 156 9.75 -31.07 1.84
CA ASP A 156 10.75 -31.23 2.89
C ASP A 156 12.08 -30.54 2.54
N ILE A 157 12.42 -30.42 1.27
CA ILE A 157 13.66 -29.78 0.82
C ILE A 157 13.60 -28.28 1.11
N LEU A 158 12.50 -27.61 0.75
CA LEU A 158 12.30 -26.20 1.04
C LEU A 158 12.29 -25.93 2.56
N MET A 159 11.57 -26.77 3.31
CA MET A 159 11.40 -26.57 4.74
C MET A 159 12.72 -26.77 5.49
N ASN A 160 13.52 -27.77 5.10
CA ASN A 160 14.85 -28.00 5.68
C ASN A 160 15.83 -26.87 5.30
N GLU A 161 15.84 -26.44 4.04
CA GLU A 161 16.72 -25.35 3.61
C GLU A 161 16.45 -24.05 4.40
N ILE A 162 15.18 -23.65 4.52
CA ILE A 162 14.83 -22.43 5.27
C ILE A 162 15.16 -22.57 6.76
N LYS A 163 14.93 -23.75 7.34
CA LYS A 163 15.30 -24.07 8.73
C LYS A 163 16.82 -23.97 8.94
N ASP A 164 17.60 -24.48 8.01
CA ASP A 164 19.06 -24.45 8.07
C ASP A 164 19.60 -23.02 7.92
N ILE A 165 19.03 -22.22 7.00
CA ILE A 165 19.34 -20.80 6.89
C ILE A 165 19.01 -20.10 8.21
N HIS A 166 17.78 -20.25 8.72
CA HIS A 166 17.32 -19.64 9.97
C HIS A 166 18.27 -19.97 11.14
N SER A 167 18.63 -21.25 11.30
CA SER A 167 19.53 -21.72 12.35
C SER A 167 20.94 -21.13 12.23
N ALA A 168 21.42 -20.96 11.00
CA ALA A 168 22.76 -20.50 10.68
C ALA A 168 22.96 -18.98 10.89
N ILE A 169 21.91 -18.19 10.66
CA ILE A 169 21.97 -16.70 10.74
C ILE A 169 21.33 -16.14 12.00
N ARG A 170 20.48 -16.92 12.70
CA ARG A 170 19.73 -16.49 13.89
C ARG A 170 19.09 -15.11 13.69
N PRO A 171 18.10 -14.99 12.80
CA PRO A 171 17.51 -13.69 12.48
C PRO A 171 16.87 -13.07 13.73
N SER A 172 16.91 -11.75 13.81
CA SER A 172 16.16 -10.99 14.83
C SER A 172 14.67 -10.95 14.51
N GLU A 173 14.31 -11.20 13.24
CA GLU A 173 12.95 -11.18 12.73
C GLU A 173 12.79 -12.19 11.58
N THR A 174 11.84 -13.09 11.69
CA THR A 174 11.45 -14.01 10.61
C THR A 174 10.05 -13.65 10.13
N LEU A 175 9.93 -13.25 8.89
CA LEU A 175 8.66 -12.80 8.30
C LEU A 175 8.16 -13.81 7.26
N PHE A 176 6.94 -14.27 7.47
CA PHE A 176 6.24 -15.13 6.51
C PHE A 176 5.43 -14.28 5.53
N VAL A 177 5.77 -14.38 4.25
CA VAL A 177 5.13 -13.62 3.17
C VAL A 177 4.13 -14.51 2.46
N VAL A 178 2.89 -14.07 2.40
CA VAL A 178 1.79 -14.83 1.80
C VAL A 178 0.88 -13.94 0.96
N ASP A 179 0.42 -14.49 -0.16
CA ASP A 179 -0.55 -13.86 -1.05
C ASP A 179 -1.95 -13.95 -0.44
N SER A 180 -2.59 -12.80 -0.17
CA SER A 180 -3.92 -12.74 0.43
C SER A 180 -5.02 -13.33 -0.47
N MET A 181 -4.77 -13.43 -1.78
CA MET A 181 -5.75 -13.94 -2.74
C MET A 181 -5.82 -15.47 -2.77
N THR A 182 -4.86 -16.19 -2.18
CA THR A 182 -4.81 -17.66 -2.19
C THR A 182 -5.80 -18.32 -1.22
N GLY A 183 -6.55 -17.53 -0.46
CA GLY A 183 -7.66 -18.02 0.36
C GLY A 183 -7.24 -19.03 1.44
N GLN A 184 -7.84 -20.23 1.43
CA GLN A 184 -7.54 -21.26 2.44
C GLN A 184 -6.12 -21.82 2.32
N ASP A 185 -5.52 -21.83 1.13
CA ASP A 185 -4.14 -22.30 0.93
C ASP A 185 -3.14 -21.39 1.64
N ALA A 186 -3.42 -20.09 1.74
CA ALA A 186 -2.64 -19.18 2.57
C ALA A 186 -2.56 -19.64 4.04
N VAL A 187 -3.68 -20.11 4.58
CA VAL A 187 -3.77 -20.58 5.98
C VAL A 187 -3.00 -21.87 6.17
N ASN A 188 -3.17 -22.82 5.27
CA ASN A 188 -2.47 -24.12 5.32
C ASN A 188 -0.96 -23.92 5.21
N THR A 189 -0.53 -23.05 4.30
CA THR A 189 0.87 -22.69 4.13
C THR A 189 1.44 -22.01 5.37
N ALA A 190 0.72 -21.04 5.94
CA ALA A 190 1.13 -20.36 7.17
C ALA A 190 1.33 -21.35 8.32
N LYS A 191 0.42 -22.32 8.48
CA LYS A 191 0.53 -23.36 9.50
C LYS A 191 1.77 -24.23 9.33
N ALA A 192 2.05 -24.67 8.11
CA ALA A 192 3.22 -25.51 7.82
C ALA A 192 4.53 -24.74 8.07
N PHE A 193 4.65 -23.50 7.60
CA PHE A 193 5.83 -22.68 7.86
C PHE A 193 6.00 -22.37 9.36
N ASN A 194 4.91 -22.08 10.07
CA ASN A 194 4.97 -21.79 11.50
C ASN A 194 5.44 -22.99 12.33
N SER A 195 5.07 -24.20 11.94
CA SER A 195 5.50 -25.43 12.65
C SER A 195 7.00 -25.69 12.55
N VAL A 196 7.67 -25.17 11.52
CA VAL A 196 9.11 -25.38 11.28
C VAL A 196 9.94 -24.18 11.73
N LEU A 197 9.50 -22.95 11.42
CA LEU A 197 10.28 -21.73 11.66
C LEU A 197 9.84 -20.98 12.90
N ASN A 198 8.63 -21.21 13.40
CA ASN A 198 8.04 -20.39 14.46
C ASN A 198 8.22 -18.89 14.17
N PHE A 199 7.88 -18.44 12.95
CA PHE A 199 8.13 -17.08 12.49
C PHE A 199 7.50 -16.01 13.40
N ASP A 200 8.05 -14.78 13.35
CA ASP A 200 7.69 -13.69 14.27
C ASP A 200 6.52 -12.85 13.77
N GLY A 201 6.25 -12.87 12.47
CA GLY A 201 5.16 -12.10 11.89
C GLY A 201 4.82 -12.50 10.47
N VAL A 202 3.65 -12.04 10.04
CA VAL A 202 3.09 -12.30 8.71
C VAL A 202 3.05 -11.01 7.90
N ILE A 203 3.35 -11.14 6.61
CA ILE A 203 3.16 -10.11 5.60
C ILE A 203 2.08 -10.59 4.62
N LEU A 204 1.02 -9.82 4.47
CA LEU A 204 -0.02 -10.07 3.47
C LEU A 204 0.26 -9.24 2.23
N THR A 205 0.55 -9.89 1.12
CA THR A 205 0.71 -9.23 -0.18
C THR A 205 -0.60 -9.25 -0.98
N LYS A 206 -0.67 -8.41 -2.02
CA LYS A 206 -1.80 -8.29 -2.95
C LYS A 206 -3.15 -8.02 -2.28
N LEU A 207 -3.14 -7.28 -1.18
CA LEU A 207 -4.36 -6.96 -0.44
C LEU A 207 -5.28 -5.98 -1.20
N ASP A 208 -4.77 -5.33 -2.23
CA ASP A 208 -5.53 -4.56 -3.21
C ASP A 208 -6.53 -5.44 -3.99
N GLY A 209 -6.23 -6.74 -4.18
CA GLY A 209 -7.15 -7.73 -4.74
C GLY A 209 -8.11 -8.36 -3.73
N ASP A 210 -7.79 -8.37 -2.42
CA ASP A 210 -8.63 -8.91 -1.34
C ASP A 210 -9.37 -7.79 -0.59
N THR A 211 -10.48 -7.35 -1.15
CA THR A 211 -11.31 -6.28 -0.54
C THR A 211 -11.97 -6.67 0.78
N ARG A 212 -12.00 -7.95 1.14
CA ARG A 212 -12.74 -8.47 2.31
C ARG A 212 -11.85 -8.92 3.47
N GLY A 213 -10.51 -8.94 3.30
CA GLY A 213 -9.56 -9.29 4.36
C GLY A 213 -9.71 -10.68 4.98
N GLY A 214 -10.29 -11.63 4.23
CA GLY A 214 -10.55 -12.97 4.72
C GLY A 214 -9.30 -13.75 5.10
N ALA A 215 -8.19 -13.51 4.39
CA ALA A 215 -6.88 -14.10 4.68
C ALA A 215 -6.35 -13.63 6.03
N ALA A 216 -6.46 -12.33 6.35
CA ALA A 216 -6.01 -11.76 7.62
C ALA A 216 -6.66 -12.44 8.82
N LEU A 217 -8.02 -12.54 8.83
CA LEU A 217 -8.77 -13.20 9.88
C LEU A 217 -8.37 -14.67 10.05
N SER A 218 -8.24 -15.39 8.92
CA SER A 218 -8.00 -16.82 8.95
C SER A 218 -6.57 -17.16 9.38
N ILE A 219 -5.57 -16.45 8.88
CA ILE A 219 -4.16 -16.69 9.22
C ILE A 219 -3.91 -16.39 10.68
N LYS A 220 -4.30 -15.21 11.18
CA LYS A 220 -4.11 -14.84 12.58
C LYS A 220 -4.73 -15.86 13.54
N SER A 221 -5.96 -16.30 13.26
CA SER A 221 -6.66 -17.27 14.11
C SER A 221 -6.03 -18.66 14.13
N VAL A 222 -5.30 -19.05 13.06
CA VAL A 222 -4.72 -20.40 12.94
C VAL A 222 -3.28 -20.47 13.46
N VAL A 223 -2.46 -19.46 13.18
CA VAL A 223 -1.04 -19.50 13.56
C VAL A 223 -0.71 -18.67 14.80
N ASP A 224 -1.64 -17.86 15.26
CA ASP A 224 -1.51 -16.94 16.39
C ASP A 224 -0.26 -16.03 16.33
N LYS A 225 0.12 -15.64 15.11
CA LYS A 225 1.23 -14.71 14.87
C LYS A 225 0.67 -13.38 14.39
N PRO A 226 1.31 -12.25 14.76
CA PRO A 226 0.86 -10.94 14.33
C PRO A 226 1.03 -10.76 12.82
N ILE A 227 0.06 -10.12 12.19
CA ILE A 227 0.26 -9.55 10.86
C ILE A 227 0.96 -8.22 11.09
N LYS A 228 2.14 -8.02 10.48
CA LYS A 228 2.95 -6.80 10.67
C LYS A 228 2.78 -5.81 9.54
N PHE A 229 2.74 -6.32 8.31
CA PHE A 229 2.64 -5.47 7.12
C PHE A 229 1.65 -6.00 6.11
N ILE A 230 1.19 -5.08 5.27
CA ILE A 230 0.36 -5.37 4.10
C ILE A 230 0.95 -4.71 2.86
N GLY A 231 0.88 -5.42 1.73
CA GLY A 231 1.15 -4.88 0.40
C GLY A 231 -0.15 -4.50 -0.28
N THR A 232 -0.28 -3.21 -0.64
CA THR A 232 -1.51 -2.60 -1.15
C THR A 232 -1.38 -2.16 -2.60
N GLY A 233 -0.55 -2.83 -3.39
CA GLY A 233 -0.35 -2.54 -4.81
C GLY A 233 1.07 -2.88 -5.28
N GLU A 234 1.38 -2.60 -6.54
CA GLU A 234 2.66 -2.97 -7.16
C GLU A 234 3.81 -1.99 -6.88
N LYS A 235 3.51 -0.71 -6.63
CA LYS A 235 4.53 0.32 -6.38
C LYS A 235 5.36 0.01 -5.13
N MET A 236 6.63 0.42 -5.11
CA MET A 236 7.52 0.19 -3.96
C MET A 236 7.04 0.90 -2.68
N GLU A 237 6.32 1.99 -2.81
CA GLU A 237 5.69 2.71 -1.71
C GLU A 237 4.40 2.05 -1.18
N ALA A 238 3.85 1.08 -1.92
CA ALA A 238 2.59 0.41 -1.55
C ALA A 238 2.84 -0.66 -0.46
N ILE A 239 3.28 -0.21 0.70
CA ILE A 239 3.48 -0.97 1.93
C ILE A 239 2.87 -0.17 3.08
N ASP A 240 2.08 -0.83 3.91
CA ASP A 240 1.50 -0.24 5.13
C ASP A 240 1.72 -1.16 6.32
N ILE A 241 1.77 -0.59 7.52
CA ILE A 241 1.66 -1.35 8.77
C ILE A 241 0.25 -1.92 8.85
N PHE A 242 0.11 -3.13 9.35
CA PHE A 242 -1.20 -3.72 9.58
C PHE A 242 -1.80 -3.18 10.88
N TYR A 243 -2.93 -2.48 10.75
CA TYR A 243 -3.72 -1.99 11.87
C TYR A 243 -5.03 -2.79 11.93
N PRO A 244 -5.24 -3.64 12.94
CA PRO A 244 -6.45 -4.48 13.06
C PRO A 244 -7.76 -3.70 13.03
N ASP A 245 -7.82 -2.55 13.70
CA ASP A 245 -9.00 -1.69 13.77
C ASP A 245 -9.36 -1.07 12.41
N ARG A 246 -8.36 -0.61 11.65
CA ARG A 246 -8.55 -0.06 10.29
C ARG A 246 -8.99 -1.16 9.32
N MET A 247 -8.45 -2.36 9.48
CA MET A 247 -8.87 -3.51 8.68
C MET A 247 -10.31 -3.92 9.00
N ALA A 248 -10.73 -3.87 10.27
CA ALA A 248 -12.11 -4.10 10.66
C ALA A 248 -13.06 -3.05 10.03
N ASP A 249 -12.69 -1.77 10.03
CA ASP A 249 -13.45 -0.71 9.35
C ASP A 249 -13.58 -0.97 7.84
N ARG A 250 -12.49 -1.41 7.21
CA ARG A 250 -12.48 -1.76 5.78
C ARG A 250 -13.42 -2.95 5.49
N ILE A 251 -13.40 -4.00 6.32
CA ILE A 251 -14.29 -5.17 6.20
C ILE A 251 -15.76 -4.75 6.31
N LEU A 252 -16.06 -3.82 7.22
CA LEU A 252 -17.41 -3.30 7.44
C LEU A 252 -17.87 -2.28 6.37
N GLY A 253 -17.00 -1.92 5.44
CA GLY A 253 -17.28 -0.92 4.42
C GLY A 253 -17.36 0.51 4.97
N MET A 254 -16.77 0.76 6.14
CA MET A 254 -16.70 2.10 6.77
C MET A 254 -15.55 2.95 6.22
N GLY A 255 -14.70 2.35 5.35
CA GLY A 255 -13.52 3.00 4.80
C GLY A 255 -12.35 3.07 5.77
N ASP A 256 -11.22 3.54 5.29
CA ASP A 256 -10.00 3.77 6.09
C ASP A 256 -9.58 5.23 5.97
N VAL A 257 -10.35 6.12 6.61
CA VAL A 257 -10.12 7.57 6.57
C VAL A 257 -8.78 7.94 7.21
N VAL A 258 -8.34 7.20 8.23
CA VAL A 258 -7.09 7.51 8.96
C VAL A 258 -5.89 7.26 8.04
N SER A 259 -5.81 6.10 7.39
CA SER A 259 -4.75 5.82 6.41
C SER A 259 -4.76 6.81 5.23
N LEU A 260 -5.94 7.24 4.78
CA LEU A 260 -6.06 8.24 3.72
C LEU A 260 -5.46 9.58 4.17
N VAL A 261 -5.77 10.03 5.39
CA VAL A 261 -5.24 11.28 5.96
C VAL A 261 -3.72 11.18 6.18
N GLU A 262 -3.22 10.07 6.70
CA GLU A 262 -1.78 9.83 6.90
C GLU A 262 -1.02 9.88 5.57
N ARG A 263 -1.51 9.19 4.54
CA ARG A 263 -0.90 9.23 3.19
C ARG A 263 -0.94 10.64 2.60
N ALA A 264 -2.04 11.35 2.81
CA ALA A 264 -2.15 12.75 2.38
C ALA A 264 -1.10 13.62 3.09
N GLN A 265 -0.93 13.47 4.40
CA GLN A 265 0.04 14.23 5.19
C GLN A 265 1.50 13.91 4.80
N GLU A 266 1.83 12.65 4.52
CA GLU A 266 3.17 12.25 4.09
C GLU A 266 3.59 12.84 2.73
N GLN A 267 2.62 13.04 1.85
CA GLN A 267 2.82 13.61 0.52
C GLN A 267 2.63 15.14 0.49
N PHE A 268 2.16 15.71 1.62
CA PHE A 268 1.80 17.11 1.71
C PHE A 268 3.07 17.95 1.91
N ASP A 269 3.48 18.62 0.83
CA ASP A 269 4.55 19.61 0.85
C ASP A 269 3.97 20.97 1.23
N GLU A 270 4.09 21.33 2.51
CA GLU A 270 3.54 22.61 3.02
C GLU A 270 4.05 23.84 2.28
N GLU A 271 5.30 23.82 1.82
CA GLU A 271 5.86 24.94 1.08
C GLU A 271 5.22 25.08 -0.31
N LYS A 272 5.04 23.96 -1.02
CA LYS A 272 4.34 23.96 -2.31
C LYS A 272 2.87 24.35 -2.15
N ALA A 273 2.20 23.88 -1.09
CA ALA A 273 0.82 24.28 -0.81
C ALA A 273 0.69 25.78 -0.54
N LYS A 274 1.60 26.38 0.21
CA LYS A 274 1.67 27.84 0.43
C LYS A 274 1.94 28.61 -0.87
N ILE A 275 2.81 28.10 -1.73
CA ILE A 275 3.10 28.72 -3.04
C ILE A 275 1.84 28.67 -3.94
N ILE A 276 1.18 27.53 -4.03
CA ILE A 276 -0.04 27.34 -4.82
C ILE A 276 -1.17 28.24 -4.29
N SER A 277 -1.36 28.30 -2.98
CA SER A 277 -2.33 29.18 -2.33
C SER A 277 -2.09 30.65 -2.70
N LYS A 278 -0.85 31.12 -2.67
CA LYS A 278 -0.47 32.47 -3.11
C LYS A 278 -0.73 32.71 -4.60
N LYS A 279 -0.45 31.72 -5.46
CA LYS A 279 -0.73 31.81 -6.90
C LYS A 279 -2.23 31.88 -7.21
N ILE A 280 -3.07 31.10 -6.49
CA ILE A 280 -4.53 31.14 -6.63
C ILE A 280 -5.06 32.52 -6.24
N ALA A 281 -4.60 33.08 -5.09
CA ALA A 281 -4.99 34.40 -4.63
C ALA A 281 -4.62 35.50 -5.63
N LYS A 282 -3.50 35.37 -6.33
CA LYS A 282 -3.03 36.33 -7.34
C LYS A 282 -3.54 36.06 -8.76
N ASN A 283 -4.47 35.12 -8.97
CA ASN A 283 -4.95 34.69 -10.30
C ASN A 283 -3.83 34.17 -11.23
N GLN A 284 -2.79 33.58 -10.66
CA GLN A 284 -1.59 33.07 -11.38
C GLN A 284 -1.57 31.52 -11.42
N PHE A 285 -2.65 30.85 -11.03
CA PHE A 285 -2.76 29.40 -11.11
C PHE A 285 -2.92 28.96 -12.59
N GLY A 286 -1.96 28.17 -13.07
CA GLY A 286 -1.86 27.75 -14.46
C GLY A 286 -1.99 26.23 -14.65
N PHE A 287 -1.89 25.77 -15.91
CA PHE A 287 -1.93 24.34 -16.24
C PHE A 287 -0.69 23.57 -15.71
N ASP A 288 0.45 24.22 -15.54
CA ASP A 288 1.64 23.60 -14.93
C ASP A 288 1.38 23.28 -13.42
N ASP A 289 0.70 24.21 -12.71
CA ASP A 289 0.32 24.01 -11.31
C ASP A 289 -0.73 22.90 -11.19
N PHE A 290 -1.67 22.85 -12.14
CA PHE A 290 -2.67 21.78 -12.23
C PHE A 290 -2.04 20.42 -12.47
N LEU A 291 -1.12 20.32 -13.41
CA LEU A 291 -0.38 19.10 -13.70
C LEU A 291 0.42 18.61 -12.47
N SER A 292 1.07 19.54 -11.76
CA SER A 292 1.79 19.25 -10.52
C SER A 292 0.86 18.67 -9.44
N GLN A 293 -0.38 19.20 -9.31
CA GLN A 293 -1.37 18.65 -8.39
C GLN A 293 -1.81 17.24 -8.76
N ILE A 294 -2.06 16.98 -10.06
CA ILE A 294 -2.40 15.64 -10.57
C ILE A 294 -1.27 14.66 -10.27
N GLN A 295 -0.02 15.07 -10.50
CA GLN A 295 1.15 14.22 -10.22
C GLN A 295 1.33 13.94 -8.72
N GLN A 296 0.99 14.88 -7.83
CA GLN A 296 0.97 14.64 -6.40
C GLN A 296 -0.09 13.60 -6.02
N VAL A 297 -1.31 13.72 -6.54
CA VAL A 297 -2.37 12.73 -6.31
C VAL A 297 -1.96 11.35 -6.83
N LYS A 298 -1.32 11.29 -8.00
CA LYS A 298 -0.80 10.04 -8.59
C LYS A 298 0.29 9.38 -7.73
N LYS A 299 1.08 10.16 -6.99
CA LYS A 299 2.09 9.66 -6.03
C LYS A 299 1.46 9.08 -4.76
N MET A 300 0.26 9.49 -4.37
CA MET A 300 -0.44 8.98 -3.18
C MET A 300 -0.93 7.53 -3.34
N GLY A 301 -0.90 6.98 -4.55
CA GLY A 301 -1.31 5.62 -4.85
C GLY A 301 -2.27 5.52 -6.02
N ASN A 302 -2.88 4.35 -6.23
CA ASN A 302 -3.91 4.17 -7.24
C ASN A 302 -5.19 4.91 -6.79
N MET A 303 -5.81 5.70 -7.69
CA MET A 303 -7.05 6.44 -7.39
C MET A 303 -8.17 5.51 -6.91
N LYS A 304 -8.22 4.28 -7.42
CA LYS A 304 -9.20 3.27 -7.01
C LYS A 304 -9.04 2.90 -5.54
N ASP A 305 -7.80 2.79 -5.07
CA ASP A 305 -7.49 2.50 -3.66
C ASP A 305 -7.84 3.67 -2.75
N LEU A 306 -7.50 4.90 -3.18
CA LEU A 306 -7.82 6.13 -2.44
C LEU A 306 -9.33 6.33 -2.30
N MET A 307 -10.09 6.08 -3.38
CA MET A 307 -11.56 6.15 -3.34
C MET A 307 -12.18 5.04 -2.49
N GLY A 308 -11.56 3.84 -2.45
CA GLY A 308 -11.98 2.75 -1.58
C GLY A 308 -11.83 3.05 -0.08
N MET A 309 -10.96 3.99 0.29
CA MET A 309 -10.77 4.45 1.67
C MET A 309 -11.84 5.46 2.14
N ILE A 310 -12.61 6.03 1.20
CA ILE A 310 -13.67 7.01 1.54
C ILE A 310 -14.97 6.26 1.89
N PRO A 311 -15.57 6.50 3.07
CA PRO A 311 -16.81 5.86 3.48
C PRO A 311 -17.95 6.10 2.48
N GLY A 312 -18.63 5.03 2.04
CA GLY A 312 -19.79 5.10 1.13
C GLY A 312 -19.47 5.25 -0.36
N VAL A 313 -18.24 5.58 -0.75
CA VAL A 313 -17.83 5.73 -2.16
C VAL A 313 -17.40 4.39 -2.77
N GLY A 314 -16.86 3.47 -2.01
CA GLY A 314 -16.37 2.17 -2.49
C GLY A 314 -17.42 1.28 -3.17
N LYS A 315 -18.72 1.53 -2.95
CA LYS A 315 -19.81 0.84 -3.65
C LYS A 315 -20.11 1.44 -5.03
N ILE A 316 -19.85 2.74 -5.20
CA ILE A 316 -20.15 3.49 -6.44
C ILE A 316 -19.02 3.30 -7.46
N THR A 317 -17.79 3.03 -7.00
CA THR A 317 -16.60 2.96 -7.86
C THR A 317 -16.35 1.60 -8.51
N LYS A 318 -17.15 0.58 -8.20
CA LYS A 318 -17.00 -0.75 -8.86
C LYS A 318 -17.23 -0.69 -10.37
N ASP A 319 -18.01 0.30 -10.85
CA ASP A 319 -18.39 0.45 -12.26
C ASP A 319 -17.66 1.63 -12.96
N ILE A 320 -16.80 2.37 -12.25
CA ILE A 320 -16.05 3.48 -12.82
C ILE A 320 -14.60 3.02 -12.99
N ASP A 321 -14.25 2.69 -14.21
CA ASP A 321 -12.87 2.39 -14.60
C ASP A 321 -12.10 3.71 -14.70
N ILE A 322 -11.57 4.20 -13.58
CA ILE A 322 -10.65 5.35 -13.57
C ILE A 322 -9.29 4.80 -13.98
N ASP A 323 -9.07 4.69 -15.27
CA ASP A 323 -7.85 4.21 -15.87
C ASP A 323 -6.70 5.23 -15.64
N ASP A 324 -5.53 4.74 -15.27
CA ASP A 324 -4.27 5.50 -15.26
C ASP A 324 -3.98 6.17 -16.63
N ASN A 325 -4.60 5.69 -17.70
CA ASN A 325 -4.55 6.29 -19.05
C ASN A 325 -5.29 7.63 -19.16
N ALA A 326 -6.29 7.89 -18.33
CA ALA A 326 -6.99 9.20 -18.31
C ALA A 326 -6.01 10.33 -17.93
N PHE A 327 -5.11 10.07 -16.97
CA PHE A 327 -4.08 11.04 -16.59
C PHE A 327 -3.03 11.25 -17.67
N LYS A 328 -2.66 10.19 -18.41
CA LYS A 328 -1.76 10.32 -19.57
C LYS A 328 -2.33 11.23 -20.64
N GLY A 329 -3.65 11.15 -20.90
CA GLY A 329 -4.34 12.06 -21.81
C GLY A 329 -4.20 13.52 -21.42
N ILE A 330 -4.38 13.84 -20.14
CA ILE A 330 -4.20 15.19 -19.58
C ILE A 330 -2.76 15.66 -19.73
N GLU A 331 -1.77 14.81 -19.39
CA GLU A 331 -0.34 15.13 -19.52
C GLU A 331 0.05 15.47 -20.97
N VAL A 332 -0.43 14.70 -21.95
CA VAL A 332 -0.13 14.89 -23.36
C VAL A 332 -0.79 16.19 -23.89
N ILE A 333 -2.03 16.49 -23.50
CA ILE A 333 -2.71 17.74 -23.88
C ILE A 333 -1.96 18.95 -23.31
N ILE A 334 -1.61 18.94 -22.00
CA ILE A 334 -0.87 20.05 -21.38
C ILE A 334 0.55 20.15 -21.96
N GLY A 335 1.21 19.03 -22.24
CA GLY A 335 2.53 18.99 -22.91
C GLY A 335 2.52 19.64 -24.30
N SER A 336 1.39 19.58 -25.01
CA SER A 336 1.21 20.22 -26.33
C SER A 336 0.91 21.72 -26.28
N MET A 337 0.69 22.28 -25.08
CA MET A 337 0.54 23.71 -24.86
C MET A 337 1.90 24.42 -24.80
N THR A 338 1.98 25.64 -25.31
CA THR A 338 3.15 26.51 -25.10
C THR A 338 3.24 26.96 -23.64
N GLN A 339 4.43 27.37 -23.18
CA GLN A 339 4.63 27.86 -21.82
C GLN A 339 3.71 29.06 -21.49
N LYS A 340 3.46 29.95 -22.47
CA LYS A 340 2.53 31.08 -22.31
C LYS A 340 1.07 30.61 -22.12
N GLU A 341 0.66 29.60 -22.83
CA GLU A 341 -0.70 29.02 -22.72
C GLU A 341 -0.89 28.29 -21.40
N ARG A 342 0.14 27.56 -20.94
CA ARG A 342 0.12 26.89 -19.63
C ARG A 342 0.04 27.88 -18.47
N SER A 343 0.75 28.99 -18.55
CA SER A 343 0.76 30.01 -17.49
C SER A 343 -0.45 30.96 -17.54
N LYS A 344 -1.09 31.15 -18.70
CA LYS A 344 -2.22 32.06 -18.91
C LYS A 344 -3.38 31.36 -19.63
N PRO A 345 -4.19 30.59 -18.90
CA PRO A 345 -5.34 29.83 -19.47
C PRO A 345 -6.33 30.68 -20.27
N GLN A 346 -6.43 31.98 -19.97
CA GLN A 346 -7.31 32.91 -20.67
C GLN A 346 -6.96 33.11 -22.16
N LEU A 347 -5.75 32.72 -22.57
CA LEU A 347 -5.33 32.80 -23.97
C LEU A 347 -5.94 31.75 -24.88
N MET A 348 -6.68 30.77 -24.31
CA MET A 348 -7.24 29.63 -25.04
C MET A 348 -8.39 30.06 -25.95
N ASN A 349 -8.09 30.24 -27.25
CA ASN A 349 -9.09 30.43 -28.33
C ASN A 349 -9.24 29.16 -29.17
N HIS A 350 -10.19 29.16 -30.08
CA HIS A 350 -10.51 27.99 -30.93
C HIS A 350 -9.29 27.50 -31.74
N SER A 351 -8.55 28.40 -32.37
CA SER A 351 -7.37 28.05 -33.19
C SER A 351 -6.26 27.37 -32.34
N ARG A 352 -6.01 27.86 -31.13
CA ARG A 352 -5.05 27.24 -30.20
C ARG A 352 -5.49 25.87 -29.73
N LYS A 353 -6.79 25.70 -29.43
CA LYS A 353 -7.37 24.42 -29.04
C LYS A 353 -7.22 23.38 -30.16
N MET A 354 -7.47 23.77 -31.41
CA MET A 354 -7.27 22.91 -32.61
C MET A 354 -5.80 22.50 -32.75
N ARG A 355 -4.87 23.44 -32.60
CA ARG A 355 -3.42 23.15 -32.66
C ARG A 355 -3.00 22.18 -31.54
N ILE A 356 -3.50 22.37 -30.30
CA ILE A 356 -3.23 21.51 -29.16
C ILE A 356 -3.81 20.11 -29.40
N ALA A 357 -5.04 20.02 -29.92
CA ALA A 357 -5.67 18.74 -30.28
C ALA A 357 -4.84 17.98 -31.30
N LYS A 358 -4.40 18.65 -32.36
CA LYS A 358 -3.53 18.06 -33.39
C LYS A 358 -2.16 17.64 -32.83
N GLY A 359 -1.54 18.47 -31.96
CA GLY A 359 -0.23 18.19 -31.37
C GLY A 359 -0.25 17.09 -30.32
N SER A 360 -1.36 16.93 -29.60
CA SER A 360 -1.56 15.88 -28.59
C SER A 360 -2.09 14.56 -29.12
N GLY A 361 -2.56 14.54 -30.39
CA GLY A 361 -3.25 13.38 -30.96
C GLY A 361 -4.60 13.07 -30.27
N LYS A 362 -5.18 14.08 -29.57
CA LYS A 362 -6.45 13.94 -28.85
C LYS A 362 -7.57 14.70 -29.53
N PRO A 363 -8.84 14.20 -29.46
CA PRO A 363 -9.99 14.91 -29.98
C PRO A 363 -10.12 16.31 -29.37
N ILE A 364 -10.70 17.26 -30.15
CA ILE A 364 -10.93 18.64 -29.68
C ILE A 364 -11.87 18.68 -28.47
N GLU A 365 -12.77 17.70 -28.37
CA GLU A 365 -13.72 17.51 -27.28
C GLU A 365 -12.99 17.27 -25.97
N GLU A 366 -11.96 16.40 -25.94
CA GLU A 366 -11.13 16.14 -24.75
C GLU A 366 -10.37 17.40 -24.31
N VAL A 367 -9.85 18.17 -25.27
CA VAL A 367 -9.17 19.45 -24.97
C VAL A 367 -10.15 20.46 -24.36
N ASN A 368 -11.36 20.57 -24.91
CA ASN A 368 -12.40 21.45 -24.38
C ASN A 368 -12.85 21.02 -22.99
N GLN A 369 -13.00 19.73 -22.77
CA GLN A 369 -13.38 19.16 -21.48
C GLN A 369 -12.32 19.46 -20.41
N LEU A 370 -11.04 19.26 -20.72
CA LEU A 370 -9.94 19.58 -19.82
C LEU A 370 -9.91 21.07 -19.42
N ILE A 371 -10.08 21.96 -20.40
CA ILE A 371 -10.09 23.41 -20.13
C ILE A 371 -11.28 23.77 -19.22
N LYS A 372 -12.48 23.22 -19.49
CA LYS A 372 -13.65 23.43 -18.66
C LYS A 372 -13.48 22.92 -17.24
N GLN A 373 -12.90 21.73 -17.06
CA GLN A 373 -12.58 21.16 -15.74
C GLN A 373 -11.59 22.03 -14.99
N PHE A 374 -10.53 22.49 -15.65
CA PHE A 374 -9.56 23.41 -15.07
C PHE A 374 -10.20 24.72 -14.58
N GLU A 375 -11.08 25.33 -15.39
CA GLU A 375 -11.79 26.56 -15.03
C GLU A 375 -12.71 26.37 -13.83
N GLN A 376 -13.45 25.25 -13.79
CA GLN A 376 -14.34 24.91 -12.67
C GLN A 376 -13.55 24.72 -11.39
N MET A 377 -12.45 23.98 -11.44
CA MET A 377 -11.57 23.75 -10.30
C MET A 377 -10.93 25.05 -9.81
N SER A 378 -10.42 25.89 -10.71
CA SER A 378 -9.85 27.20 -10.38
C SER A 378 -10.86 28.12 -9.69
N LYS A 379 -12.12 28.13 -10.17
CA LYS A 379 -13.22 28.87 -9.51
C LYS A 379 -13.53 28.33 -8.11
N MET A 380 -13.59 27.01 -7.96
CA MET A 380 -13.84 26.36 -6.66
C MET A 380 -12.74 26.70 -5.65
N MET A 381 -11.46 26.60 -6.04
CA MET A 381 -10.32 26.95 -5.19
C MET A 381 -10.36 28.41 -4.71
N LYS A 382 -10.75 29.36 -5.61
CA LYS A 382 -10.93 30.76 -5.23
C LYS A 382 -12.05 30.97 -4.21
N MET A 383 -13.19 30.28 -4.39
CA MET A 383 -14.30 30.36 -3.43
C MET A 383 -13.91 29.80 -2.06
N MET A 384 -13.12 28.73 -2.01
CA MET A 384 -12.62 28.17 -0.75
C MET A 384 -11.71 29.15 0.00
N GLN A 385 -10.82 29.85 -0.71
CA GLN A 385 -9.94 30.87 -0.09
C GLN A 385 -10.70 32.12 0.39
N ALA A 386 -11.81 32.49 -0.26
CA ALA A 386 -12.63 33.63 0.12
C ALA A 386 -13.52 33.40 1.35
N GLY A 387 -13.31 32.32 2.12
CA GLY A 387 -14.05 32.03 3.36
C GLY A 387 -15.51 31.58 3.17
N LYS A 388 -15.96 31.37 1.93
CA LYS A 388 -17.33 30.94 1.60
C LYS A 388 -17.52 29.40 1.61
N GLY A 389 -16.71 28.66 2.34
CA GLY A 389 -16.73 27.18 2.40
C GLY A 389 -18.08 26.57 2.82
N LYS A 390 -18.91 27.27 3.61
CA LYS A 390 -20.26 26.81 3.99
C LYS A 390 -21.21 26.72 2.77
N HIS A 391 -21.05 27.56 1.76
CA HIS A 391 -21.90 27.55 0.56
C HIS A 391 -21.55 26.40 -0.41
N ILE A 392 -20.29 25.95 -0.40
CA ILE A 392 -19.83 24.84 -1.26
C ILE A 392 -20.43 23.51 -0.78
N MET A 393 -20.52 23.31 0.52
CA MET A 393 -21.12 22.10 1.11
C MET A 393 -22.63 21.98 0.77
N GLN A 394 -23.34 23.10 0.72
CA GLN A 394 -24.74 23.14 0.27
C GLN A 394 -24.90 22.94 -1.24
N MET A 395 -23.96 23.38 -2.08
CA MET A 395 -23.97 23.12 -3.51
C MET A 395 -23.70 21.64 -3.84
N MET A 396 -22.77 20.99 -3.13
CA MET A 396 -22.49 19.56 -3.32
C MET A 396 -23.69 18.66 -2.95
N GLN A 397 -24.54 19.08 -1.98
CA GLN A 397 -25.77 18.38 -1.64
C GLN A 397 -26.90 18.52 -2.69
N LYS A 398 -26.83 19.52 -3.57
CA LYS A 398 -27.83 19.72 -4.66
C LYS A 398 -27.50 18.97 -5.96
N PHE A 399 -26.33 18.34 -6.05
CA PHE A 399 -25.92 17.49 -7.19
C PHE A 399 -25.99 15.98 -6.85
N ARG A 400 -26.79 15.64 -5.83
CA ARG A 400 -27.18 14.27 -5.49
C ARG A 400 -28.52 13.93 -6.12
#